data_8d3ebba8c000d8580e19db2f99af2a0f
#
_entry.id   8d3ebba8c000d8580e19db2f99af2a0f
#
_cell.length_a   1.000
_cell.length_b   1.000
_cell.length_c   1.000
_cell.angle_alpha   90.00
_cell.angle_beta   90.00
_cell.angle_gamma   90.00
#
_symmetry.space_group_name_H-M   'P 1'
#
loop_
_entity.id
_entity.type
_entity.pdbx_description
1 polymer ?
#
loop_
_entity_poly.entity_id
_entity_poly.type
_entity_poly.pdbx_seq_one_letter_code
_entity_poly.pdbx_strand_id
1 'polypeptide(L)'
;MKVNLTIRSSAALAILLAVAVSLGLSAPAVSVAQASHASAQPQETKIGASAHIEPLRPGYEFPHGQTLHYEGEWRFWTAGVATVRIERSGSQEHVAATADSSGVVALLYRVQDRFNSYFDPKGLCSYKLLKHTEEGSHRRETVISYDYPRGKAMLEERNLKDNQQKKTENDIPGCVTDVLSGIFYVASLPLLQGANYTFPLNDGGNTVTVQAHVEGKEQVKTPAGTFQTIRVGPEGDSGILKNRGRIWIWYSDDAQHLPVQMRAKLFWGTLTVYLTSVSK
;
A
#
# COMPACT_ATOMS: atom_id res chain seq x y z
N MET A 1 1.28 -39.85 -8.24
CA MET A 1 0.31 -38.73 -8.42
C MET A 1 1.03 -37.44 -8.03
N LYS A 2 1.62 -36.75 -9.02
CA LYS A 2 2.37 -35.48 -8.79
C LYS A 2 1.37 -34.34 -8.80
N VAL A 3 1.08 -33.77 -7.63
CA VAL A 3 0.30 -32.54 -7.52
C VAL A 3 1.21 -31.40 -7.89
N ASN A 4 1.09 -30.91 -9.13
CA ASN A 4 1.70 -29.64 -9.54
C ASN A 4 0.93 -28.49 -8.87
N LEU A 5 1.37 -28.09 -7.66
CA LEU A 5 0.91 -26.90 -7.00
C LEU A 5 1.64 -25.71 -7.63
N THR A 6 1.07 -25.20 -8.72
CA THR A 6 1.51 -23.92 -9.28
C THR A 6 1.02 -22.81 -8.35
N ILE A 7 1.76 -22.54 -7.28
CA ILE A 7 1.56 -21.36 -6.44
C ILE A 7 2.00 -20.18 -7.30
N ARG A 8 1.02 -19.55 -7.95
CA ARG A 8 1.23 -18.23 -8.58
C ARG A 8 1.51 -17.23 -7.47
N SER A 9 2.75 -16.84 -7.48
CA SER A 9 3.45 -15.95 -6.59
C SER A 9 2.75 -14.62 -6.30
N SER A 10 3.08 -14.10 -5.15
CA SER A 10 2.98 -12.73 -4.68
C SER A 10 1.84 -12.51 -3.72
N ALA A 11 2.19 -12.36 -2.45
CA ALA A 11 1.45 -11.47 -1.59
C ALA A 11 1.45 -11.79 -0.09
N ALA A 12 2.34 -12.61 0.42
CA ALA A 12 2.18 -12.98 1.83
C ALA A 12 2.69 -11.92 2.81
N LEU A 13 3.78 -11.25 2.50
CA LEU A 13 4.37 -10.23 3.38
C LEU A 13 4.45 -8.85 2.72
N ALA A 14 4.40 -8.82 1.40
CA ALA A 14 4.33 -7.60 0.59
C ALA A 14 3.11 -6.70 0.90
N ILE A 15 2.14 -7.20 1.66
CA ILE A 15 0.90 -6.47 1.96
C ILE A 15 1.08 -5.40 3.02
N LEU A 16 2.12 -5.47 3.83
CA LEU A 16 2.48 -4.33 4.67
C LEU A 16 2.96 -3.13 3.85
N LEU A 17 3.44 -3.39 2.63
CA LEU A 17 4.10 -2.42 1.77
C LEU A 17 3.81 -2.59 0.28
N ALA A 18 3.16 -3.64 -0.16
CA ALA A 18 2.99 -3.94 -1.58
C ALA A 18 1.52 -3.99 -2.01
N VAL A 19 0.97 -2.87 -2.34
CA VAL A 19 -0.16 -2.74 -3.28
C VAL A 19 0.35 -2.73 -4.73
N ALA A 20 1.53 -3.26 -4.99
CA ALA A 20 2.13 -3.18 -6.31
C ALA A 20 2.65 -4.52 -6.82
N VAL A 21 1.76 -5.37 -7.31
CA VAL A 21 2.15 -6.45 -8.24
C VAL A 21 1.41 -6.28 -9.54
N SER A 22 2.12 -5.75 -10.53
CA SER A 22 1.72 -5.75 -11.92
C SER A 22 1.66 -7.19 -12.45
N LEU A 23 0.47 -7.75 -12.55
CA LEU A 23 0.22 -8.95 -13.36
C LEU A 23 0.12 -8.54 -14.84
N GLY A 24 1.22 -8.68 -15.57
CA GLY A 24 1.20 -8.77 -17.02
C GLY A 24 0.52 -10.07 -17.45
N LEU A 25 -0.77 -10.03 -17.70
CA LEU A 25 -1.49 -11.08 -18.41
C LEU A 25 -1.67 -10.63 -19.85
N SER A 26 -0.81 -11.14 -20.72
CA SER A 26 -1.10 -11.22 -22.15
C SER A 26 -2.18 -12.28 -22.37
N ALA A 27 -3.38 -11.85 -22.71
CA ALA A 27 -4.42 -12.75 -23.19
C ALA A 27 -4.30 -12.85 -24.73
N PRO A 28 -4.43 -14.05 -25.33
CA PRO A 28 -4.53 -14.18 -26.76
C PRO A 28 -5.89 -13.66 -27.24
N ALA A 29 -5.86 -12.86 -28.31
CA ALA A 29 -7.04 -12.39 -29.01
C ALA A 29 -7.77 -13.57 -29.66
N VAL A 30 -9.04 -13.73 -29.32
CA VAL A 30 -10.00 -14.52 -30.12
C VAL A 30 -11.06 -13.56 -30.61
N SER A 31 -11.02 -13.31 -31.94
CA SER A 31 -12.08 -12.59 -32.66
C SER A 31 -13.30 -13.49 -32.79
N VAL A 32 -14.46 -13.03 -32.34
CA VAL A 32 -15.74 -13.45 -32.93
C VAL A 32 -16.66 -12.21 -33.01
N ALA A 33 -16.98 -11.84 -34.21
CA ALA A 33 -18.00 -10.84 -34.52
C ALA A 33 -19.39 -11.47 -34.36
N GLN A 34 -20.32 -10.75 -33.74
CA GLN A 34 -21.70 -10.67 -34.23
C GLN A 34 -22.49 -9.59 -33.51
N ALA A 35 -23.17 -8.80 -34.32
CA ALA A 35 -23.99 -7.68 -33.95
C ALA A 35 -25.37 -8.13 -33.43
N SER A 36 -25.90 -7.43 -32.44
CA SER A 36 -27.34 -7.25 -32.26
C SER A 36 -27.62 -5.95 -31.52
N HIS A 37 -28.48 -5.16 -32.11
CA HIS A 37 -28.98 -3.87 -31.60
C HIS A 37 -29.78 -4.09 -30.29
N ALA A 38 -29.41 -3.39 -29.25
CA ALA A 38 -30.27 -3.11 -28.13
C ALA A 38 -30.06 -1.65 -27.68
N SER A 39 -31.15 -0.91 -27.62
CA SER A 39 -31.28 0.49 -27.28
C SER A 39 -30.63 0.80 -25.93
N ALA A 40 -29.64 1.68 -25.94
CA ALA A 40 -29.00 2.20 -24.75
C ALA A 40 -29.91 3.23 -24.06
N GLN A 41 -30.40 2.91 -22.88
CA GLN A 41 -30.84 3.93 -21.93
C GLN A 41 -29.62 4.67 -21.39
N PRO A 42 -29.67 5.99 -21.15
CA PRO A 42 -28.58 6.71 -20.54
C PRO A 42 -28.47 6.25 -19.08
N GLN A 43 -27.42 5.50 -18.77
CA GLN A 43 -27.00 5.32 -17.39
C GLN A 43 -26.48 6.67 -16.89
N GLU A 44 -27.16 7.27 -15.93
CA GLU A 44 -26.61 8.35 -15.13
C GLU A 44 -25.31 7.87 -14.50
N THR A 45 -24.20 8.31 -15.06
CA THR A 45 -22.88 8.15 -14.45
C THR A 45 -22.90 8.96 -13.16
N LYS A 46 -23.04 8.31 -12.01
CA LYS A 46 -22.71 8.94 -10.73
C LYS A 46 -21.27 9.43 -10.88
N ILE A 47 -21.12 10.76 -10.96
CA ILE A 47 -19.82 11.43 -10.90
C ILE A 47 -19.28 11.10 -9.51
N GLY A 48 -18.44 10.06 -9.41
CA GLY A 48 -17.70 9.76 -8.21
C GLY A 48 -16.83 10.97 -7.86
N ALA A 49 -16.76 11.33 -6.59
CA ALA A 49 -15.90 12.42 -6.13
C ALA A 49 -14.50 12.25 -6.74
N SER A 50 -14.01 13.29 -7.41
CA SER A 50 -12.68 13.28 -8.01
C SER A 50 -11.65 13.03 -6.91
N ALA A 51 -10.83 12.00 -7.06
CA ALA A 51 -9.78 11.70 -6.10
C ALA A 51 -8.80 12.87 -6.03
N HIS A 52 -8.62 13.45 -4.86
CA HIS A 52 -7.72 14.58 -4.61
C HIS A 52 -7.06 14.46 -3.25
N ILE A 53 -6.00 15.21 -3.04
CA ILE A 53 -5.30 15.28 -1.76
C ILE A 53 -5.91 16.40 -0.93
N GLU A 54 -6.45 16.05 0.22
CA GLU A 54 -6.94 16.97 1.23
C GLU A 54 -5.78 17.59 2.01
N PRO A 55 -5.91 18.82 2.51
CA PRO A 55 -4.92 19.38 3.43
C PRO A 55 -4.79 18.55 4.71
N LEU A 56 -3.59 18.54 5.28
CA LEU A 56 -3.35 17.90 6.58
C LEU A 56 -4.23 18.53 7.65
N ARG A 57 -4.76 17.74 8.58
CA ARG A 57 -5.55 18.24 9.70
C ARG A 57 -4.73 19.19 10.58
N PRO A 58 -5.30 20.24 11.14
CA PRO A 58 -4.63 21.07 12.13
C PRO A 58 -4.15 20.23 13.33
N GLY A 59 -2.90 20.47 13.77
CA GLY A 59 -2.31 19.76 14.90
C GLY A 59 -1.85 18.34 14.60
N TYR A 60 -1.80 17.93 13.33
CA TYR A 60 -1.13 16.67 12.96
C TYR A 60 0.38 16.80 13.17
N GLU A 61 0.94 15.82 13.88
CA GLU A 61 2.37 15.74 14.16
C GLU A 61 2.96 14.55 13.41
N PHE A 62 3.63 14.82 12.29
CA PHE A 62 4.34 13.78 11.56
C PHE A 62 5.43 13.16 12.46
N PRO A 63 5.52 11.82 12.59
CA PRO A 63 6.35 11.17 13.60
C PRO A 63 7.85 11.13 13.24
N HIS A 64 8.45 12.30 13.06
CA HIS A 64 9.88 12.44 12.75
C HIS A 64 10.81 11.79 13.76
N GLY A 65 11.91 11.20 13.27
CA GLY A 65 12.96 10.61 14.08
C GLY A 65 12.53 9.34 14.80
N GLN A 66 11.36 8.79 14.47
CA GLN A 66 10.87 7.56 15.05
C GLN A 66 11.14 6.37 14.15
N THR A 67 11.38 5.23 14.79
CA THR A 67 11.43 3.92 14.16
C THR A 67 10.35 3.04 14.76
N LEU A 68 9.43 2.60 13.92
CA LEU A 68 8.32 1.73 14.30
C LEU A 68 8.72 0.28 13.97
N HIS A 69 8.66 -0.59 14.96
CA HIS A 69 8.94 -2.02 14.79
C HIS A 69 7.64 -2.82 14.83
N TYR A 70 7.51 -3.78 13.93
CA TYR A 70 6.32 -4.58 13.78
C TYR A 70 6.64 -6.07 13.72
N GLU A 71 5.68 -6.87 14.19
CA GLU A 71 5.63 -8.31 13.96
C GLU A 71 4.35 -8.67 13.21
N GLY A 72 4.51 -9.51 12.19
CA GLY A 72 3.41 -10.05 11.39
C GLY A 72 3.02 -11.44 11.87
N GLU A 73 1.71 -11.67 12.00
CA GLU A 73 1.11 -12.94 12.35
C GLU A 73 0.20 -13.42 11.24
N TRP A 74 0.41 -14.66 10.80
CA TRP A 74 -0.46 -15.35 9.85
C TRP A 74 -1.06 -16.59 10.50
N ARG A 75 -2.39 -16.59 10.68
CA ARG A 75 -3.09 -17.58 11.49
C ARG A 75 -2.57 -17.57 12.94
N PHE A 76 -1.69 -18.51 13.29
CA PHE A 76 -1.09 -18.68 14.65
C PHE A 76 0.44 -18.63 14.61
N TRP A 77 1.03 -18.27 13.46
CA TRP A 77 2.48 -18.31 13.26
C TRP A 77 3.00 -16.90 13.07
N THR A 78 4.13 -16.61 13.68
CA THR A 78 4.89 -15.41 13.31
C THR A 78 5.29 -15.52 11.85
N ALA A 79 4.81 -14.59 11.05
CA ALA A 79 5.05 -14.57 9.60
C ALA A 79 6.33 -13.82 9.24
N GLY A 80 6.68 -12.81 10.06
CA GLY A 80 7.85 -11.98 9.80
C GLY A 80 7.89 -10.75 10.69
N VAL A 81 8.86 -9.91 10.42
CA VAL A 81 9.07 -8.63 11.09
C VAL A 81 9.15 -7.51 10.05
N ALA A 82 8.77 -6.31 10.45
CA ALA A 82 8.91 -5.12 9.63
C ALA A 82 9.40 -3.95 10.48
N THR A 83 10.10 -3.03 9.82
CA THR A 83 10.59 -1.81 10.44
C THR A 83 10.25 -0.63 9.54
N VAL A 84 9.73 0.44 10.11
CA VAL A 84 9.44 1.69 9.40
C VAL A 84 10.20 2.82 10.09
N ARG A 85 11.24 3.32 9.46
CA ARG A 85 12.06 4.43 9.93
C ARG A 85 11.63 5.72 9.24
N ILE A 86 11.37 6.74 10.04
CA ILE A 86 10.79 8.01 9.59
C ILE A 86 11.81 9.10 9.83
N GLU A 87 12.31 9.70 8.76
CA GLU A 87 13.39 10.66 8.78
C GLU A 87 13.06 11.87 7.91
N ARG A 88 13.91 12.88 8.00
CA ARG A 88 13.92 14.00 7.06
C ARG A 88 15.16 13.91 6.17
N SER A 89 14.94 14.03 4.86
CA SER A 89 16.01 14.09 3.86
C SER A 89 15.98 15.45 3.16
N GLY A 90 16.80 16.39 3.64
CA GLY A 90 16.74 17.78 3.18
C GLY A 90 15.39 18.43 3.48
N SER A 91 14.67 18.87 2.44
CA SER A 91 13.33 19.45 2.53
C SER A 91 12.20 18.43 2.39
N GLN A 92 12.51 17.14 2.23
CA GLN A 92 11.55 16.08 2.01
C GLN A 92 11.40 15.20 3.24
N GLU A 93 10.22 14.59 3.41
CA GLU A 93 10.04 13.46 4.30
C GLU A 93 10.60 12.21 3.64
N HIS A 94 11.24 11.37 4.43
CA HIS A 94 11.77 10.07 4.01
C HIS A 94 11.28 8.99 4.93
N VAL A 95 10.62 8.00 4.36
CA VAL A 95 10.20 6.78 5.07
C VAL A 95 10.93 5.58 4.48
N ALA A 96 11.77 4.96 5.29
CA ALA A 96 12.45 3.71 4.95
C ALA A 96 11.74 2.55 5.65
N ALA A 97 11.25 1.58 4.87
CA ALA A 97 10.57 0.43 5.40
C ALA A 97 11.24 -0.88 4.97
N THR A 98 11.26 -1.84 5.89
CA THR A 98 11.77 -3.19 5.65
C THR A 98 10.72 -4.21 6.02
N ALA A 99 10.68 -5.34 5.31
CA ALA A 99 9.86 -6.47 5.65
C ALA A 99 10.63 -7.77 5.41
N ASP A 100 10.76 -8.59 6.44
CA ASP A 100 11.49 -9.85 6.38
C ASP A 100 10.60 -10.98 6.91
N SER A 101 10.39 -12.05 6.11
CA SER A 101 9.73 -13.26 6.60
C SER A 101 10.57 -13.96 7.65
N SER A 102 9.93 -14.63 8.61
CA SER A 102 10.62 -15.37 9.68
C SER A 102 9.98 -16.74 9.94
N GLY A 103 10.66 -17.55 10.75
CA GLY A 103 10.17 -18.85 11.20
C GLY A 103 9.80 -19.79 10.05
N VAL A 104 8.71 -20.55 10.23
CA VAL A 104 8.19 -21.52 9.27
C VAL A 104 7.78 -20.86 7.95
N VAL A 105 7.28 -19.62 8.02
CA VAL A 105 6.87 -18.89 6.81
C VAL A 105 8.09 -18.61 5.91
N ALA A 106 9.23 -18.24 6.48
CA ALA A 106 10.46 -18.02 5.73
C ALA A 106 10.98 -19.27 5.01
N LEU A 107 10.74 -20.45 5.58
CA LEU A 107 11.09 -21.74 4.94
C LEU A 107 10.20 -22.05 3.75
N LEU A 108 8.93 -21.63 3.80
CA LEU A 108 7.96 -21.86 2.72
C LEU A 108 8.04 -20.79 1.64
N TYR A 109 8.22 -19.54 2.05
CA TYR A 109 8.27 -18.38 1.16
C TYR A 109 9.11 -17.26 1.78
N ARG A 110 10.34 -17.14 1.30
CA ARG A 110 11.26 -16.10 1.77
C ARG A 110 10.86 -14.76 1.20
N VAL A 111 10.77 -13.76 2.08
CA VAL A 111 10.57 -12.35 1.73
C VAL A 111 11.67 -11.52 2.39
N GLN A 112 12.29 -10.64 1.61
CA GLN A 112 13.23 -9.62 2.08
C GLN A 112 13.04 -8.36 1.23
N ASP A 113 12.18 -7.46 1.71
CA ASP A 113 11.80 -6.27 0.99
C ASP A 113 12.33 -5.01 1.66
N ARG A 114 12.74 -4.05 0.86
CA ARG A 114 13.24 -2.74 1.29
C ARG A 114 12.60 -1.66 0.42
N PHE A 115 12.03 -0.66 1.08
CA PHE A 115 11.34 0.44 0.42
C PHE A 115 11.86 1.76 0.96
N ASN A 116 12.01 2.75 0.09
CA ASN A 116 12.34 4.11 0.48
C ASN A 116 11.41 5.07 -0.28
N SER A 117 10.57 5.79 0.45
CA SER A 117 9.65 6.78 -0.09
C SER A 117 10.10 8.17 0.31
N TYR A 118 10.12 9.08 -0.67
CA TYR A 118 10.44 10.49 -0.51
C TYR A 118 9.26 11.31 -0.97
N PHE A 119 8.75 12.20 -0.11
CA PHE A 119 7.52 12.94 -0.38
C PHE A 119 7.53 14.34 0.26
N ASP A 120 6.60 15.18 -0.18
CA ASP A 120 6.40 16.53 0.31
C ASP A 120 5.89 16.54 1.77
N PRO A 121 6.46 17.35 2.67
CA PRO A 121 5.99 17.43 4.05
C PRO A 121 4.63 18.09 4.24
N LYS A 122 4.15 18.85 3.24
CA LYS A 122 2.90 19.62 3.37
C LYS A 122 1.68 18.88 2.83
N GLY A 123 1.83 18.17 1.71
CA GLY A 123 0.74 17.47 1.05
C GLY A 123 0.93 15.95 1.00
N LEU A 124 2.10 15.45 1.46
CA LEU A 124 2.52 14.05 1.37
C LEU A 124 2.50 13.50 -0.07
N CYS A 125 2.65 14.40 -1.07
CA CYS A 125 2.78 14.04 -2.47
C CYS A 125 4.13 13.37 -2.71
N SER A 126 4.13 12.18 -3.30
CA SER A 126 5.35 11.41 -3.53
C SER A 126 6.24 12.05 -4.59
N TYR A 127 7.53 12.08 -4.36
CA TYR A 127 8.55 12.47 -5.33
C TYR A 127 9.26 11.26 -5.91
N LYS A 128 9.52 10.26 -5.07
CA LYS A 128 10.27 9.07 -5.47
C LYS A 128 9.98 7.90 -4.55
N LEU A 129 9.80 6.72 -5.14
CA LEU A 129 9.73 5.45 -4.41
C LEU A 129 10.78 4.49 -4.96
N LEU A 130 11.64 3.99 -4.08
CA LEU A 130 12.61 2.93 -4.39
C LEU A 130 12.12 1.63 -3.74
N LYS A 131 12.12 0.54 -4.51
CA LYS A 131 11.78 -0.79 -4.02
C LYS A 131 12.90 -1.76 -4.39
N HIS A 132 13.42 -2.47 -3.40
CA HIS A 132 14.19 -3.68 -3.59
C HIS A 132 13.37 -4.82 -3.02
N THR A 133 12.95 -5.76 -3.86
CA THR A 133 12.09 -6.87 -3.44
C THR A 133 12.75 -8.21 -3.73
N GLU A 134 12.78 -9.07 -2.70
CA GLU A 134 13.19 -10.46 -2.81
C GLU A 134 12.06 -11.35 -2.28
N GLU A 135 11.21 -11.87 -3.18
CA GLU A 135 10.04 -12.67 -2.86
C GLU A 135 10.14 -14.06 -3.50
N GLY A 136 10.38 -15.08 -2.71
CA GLY A 136 10.60 -16.44 -3.17
C GLY A 136 11.75 -16.51 -4.17
N SER A 137 11.43 -16.72 -5.44
CA SER A 137 12.41 -16.73 -6.52
C SER A 137 12.54 -15.43 -7.29
N HIS A 138 11.75 -14.40 -6.99
CA HIS A 138 11.73 -13.12 -7.69
C HIS A 138 12.62 -12.12 -6.97
N ARG A 139 13.45 -11.42 -7.72
CA ARG A 139 14.33 -10.36 -7.20
C ARG A 139 14.26 -9.18 -8.14
N ARG A 140 13.87 -8.02 -7.64
CA ARG A 140 13.65 -6.82 -8.45
C ARG A 140 14.12 -5.57 -7.74
N GLU A 141 14.66 -4.66 -8.53
CA GLU A 141 14.83 -3.26 -8.17
C GLU A 141 13.87 -2.42 -8.99
N THR A 142 13.15 -1.54 -8.32
CA THR A 142 12.19 -0.65 -8.98
C THR A 142 12.43 0.78 -8.48
N VAL A 143 12.49 1.70 -9.40
CA VAL A 143 12.52 3.14 -9.15
C VAL A 143 11.28 3.74 -9.77
N ILE A 144 10.51 4.47 -8.97
CA ILE A 144 9.38 5.25 -9.43
C ILE A 144 9.67 6.71 -9.14
N SER A 145 9.57 7.55 -10.15
CA SER A 145 9.75 9.00 -10.05
C SER A 145 8.50 9.72 -10.52
N TYR A 146 8.10 10.77 -9.80
CA TYR A 146 6.87 11.52 -10.08
C TYR A 146 7.24 12.92 -10.57
N ASP A 147 6.95 13.19 -11.84
CA ASP A 147 7.20 14.46 -12.54
C ASP A 147 5.90 15.23 -12.67
N TYR A 148 5.59 16.05 -11.67
CA TYR A 148 4.35 16.84 -11.63
C TYR A 148 4.26 17.90 -12.74
N PRO A 149 5.35 18.61 -13.10
CA PRO A 149 5.32 19.52 -14.26
C PRO A 149 4.89 18.84 -15.55
N ARG A 150 5.28 17.58 -15.78
CA ARG A 150 4.87 16.79 -16.94
C ARG A 150 3.57 16.00 -16.72
N GLY A 151 3.08 15.92 -15.48
CA GLY A 151 1.93 15.08 -15.12
C GLY A 151 2.20 13.58 -15.33
N LYS A 152 3.42 13.11 -15.07
CA LYS A 152 3.85 11.73 -15.37
C LYS A 152 4.49 11.06 -14.17
N ALA A 153 4.19 9.77 -13.99
CA ALA A 153 4.99 8.86 -13.20
C ALA A 153 5.81 7.95 -14.11
N MET A 154 7.09 7.82 -13.80
CA MET A 154 8.03 6.99 -14.56
C MET A 154 8.46 5.83 -13.68
N LEU A 155 8.27 4.61 -14.14
CA LEU A 155 8.74 3.38 -13.50
C LEU A 155 9.92 2.80 -14.29
N GLU A 156 11.01 2.53 -13.58
CA GLU A 156 12.13 1.73 -14.07
C GLU A 156 12.27 0.49 -13.17
N GLU A 157 12.09 -0.68 -13.74
CA GLU A 157 12.22 -1.96 -13.05
C GLU A 157 13.33 -2.79 -13.67
N ARG A 158 14.19 -3.39 -12.83
CA ARG A 158 15.21 -4.33 -13.21
C ARG A 158 15.00 -5.67 -12.49
N ASN A 159 14.86 -6.74 -13.25
CA ASN A 159 14.88 -8.10 -12.72
C ASN A 159 16.35 -8.49 -12.46
N LEU A 160 16.69 -8.81 -11.20
CA LEU A 160 18.06 -9.08 -10.79
C LEU A 160 18.56 -10.50 -11.16
N LYS A 161 17.67 -11.38 -11.68
CA LYS A 161 18.07 -12.71 -12.13
C LYS A 161 18.63 -12.74 -13.55
N ASP A 162 18.00 -11.99 -14.45
CA ASP A 162 18.29 -12.01 -15.88
C ASP A 162 18.65 -10.63 -16.42
N ASN A 163 18.75 -9.62 -15.54
CA ASN A 163 19.00 -8.22 -15.85
C ASN A 163 18.02 -7.58 -16.86
N GLN A 164 16.86 -8.20 -17.08
CA GLN A 164 15.83 -7.59 -17.90
C GLN A 164 15.36 -6.28 -17.27
N GLN A 165 15.22 -5.26 -18.10
CA GLN A 165 14.76 -3.94 -17.71
C GLN A 165 13.41 -3.65 -18.33
N LYS A 166 12.54 -3.01 -17.55
CA LYS A 166 11.24 -2.52 -18.00
C LYS A 166 11.14 -1.06 -17.62
N LYS A 167 10.72 -0.21 -18.58
CA LYS A 167 10.40 1.19 -18.32
C LYS A 167 8.97 1.44 -18.76
N THR A 168 8.19 2.08 -17.90
CA THR A 168 6.82 2.50 -18.21
C THR A 168 6.58 3.91 -17.72
N GLU A 169 5.70 4.62 -18.38
CA GLU A 169 5.24 5.95 -18.01
C GLU A 169 3.71 5.94 -17.99
N ASN A 170 3.11 6.61 -17.01
CA ASN A 170 1.67 6.78 -16.93
C ASN A 170 1.31 8.18 -16.44
N ASP A 171 0.08 8.61 -16.74
CA ASP A 171 -0.43 9.90 -16.31
C ASP A 171 -0.73 9.94 -14.81
N ILE A 172 -0.42 11.06 -14.18
CA ILE A 172 -0.74 11.34 -12.77
C ILE A 172 -1.40 12.70 -12.63
N PRO A 173 -2.30 12.87 -11.64
CA PRO A 173 -2.80 14.18 -11.25
C PRO A 173 -1.71 15.03 -10.58
N GLY A 174 -2.05 16.27 -10.22
CA GLY A 174 -1.12 17.23 -9.62
C GLY A 174 -0.48 16.82 -8.29
N CYS A 175 -1.01 15.79 -7.65
CA CYS A 175 -0.42 15.14 -6.46
C CYS A 175 -0.90 13.70 -6.37
N VAL A 176 0.00 12.77 -6.09
CA VAL A 176 -0.31 11.37 -5.80
C VAL A 176 0.48 10.91 -4.59
N THR A 177 -0.07 9.95 -3.85
CA THR A 177 0.68 9.21 -2.85
C THR A 177 1.29 7.94 -3.47
N ASP A 178 2.34 7.42 -2.89
CA ASP A 178 2.76 6.03 -3.04
C ASP A 178 2.23 5.19 -1.86
N VAL A 179 2.60 3.92 -1.81
CA VAL A 179 2.11 2.99 -0.79
C VAL A 179 2.53 3.36 0.64
N LEU A 180 3.70 3.98 0.83
CA LEU A 180 4.17 4.40 2.16
C LEU A 180 3.61 5.77 2.53
N SER A 181 3.75 6.76 1.65
CA SER A 181 3.21 8.09 1.90
C SER A 181 1.69 8.05 2.08
N GLY A 182 0.98 7.15 1.38
CA GLY A 182 -0.46 6.95 1.52
C GLY A 182 -0.92 6.51 2.92
N ILE A 183 -0.13 5.68 3.62
CA ILE A 183 -0.41 5.31 5.02
C ILE A 183 -0.36 6.55 5.92
N PHE A 184 0.68 7.37 5.77
CA PHE A 184 0.82 8.60 6.55
C PHE A 184 -0.13 9.72 6.10
N TYR A 185 -0.52 9.72 4.82
CA TYR A 185 -1.55 10.64 4.34
C TYR A 185 -2.89 10.35 5.03
N VAL A 186 -3.32 9.11 5.12
CA VAL A 186 -4.54 8.76 5.88
C VAL A 186 -4.39 9.14 7.35
N ALA A 187 -3.22 8.91 7.98
CA ALA A 187 -2.94 9.34 9.36
C ALA A 187 -3.07 10.87 9.54
N SER A 188 -2.78 11.65 8.50
CA SER A 188 -2.84 13.11 8.55
C SER A 188 -4.25 13.70 8.44
N LEU A 189 -5.25 12.88 8.12
CA LEU A 189 -6.63 13.31 7.94
C LEU A 189 -7.41 13.39 9.26
N PRO A 190 -8.51 14.18 9.31
CA PRO A 190 -9.44 14.15 10.44
C PRO A 190 -10.19 12.82 10.45
N LEU A 191 -9.73 11.84 11.23
CA LEU A 191 -10.32 10.50 11.28
C LEU A 191 -11.62 10.47 12.10
N LEU A 192 -12.63 11.22 11.68
CA LEU A 192 -13.96 11.25 12.29
C LEU A 192 -14.77 10.04 11.85
N GLN A 193 -15.44 9.38 12.79
CA GLN A 193 -16.25 8.20 12.50
C GLN A 193 -17.29 8.49 11.40
N GLY A 194 -17.37 7.60 10.44
CA GLY A 194 -18.24 7.70 9.27
C GLY A 194 -17.68 8.55 8.12
N ALA A 195 -16.53 9.21 8.31
CA ALA A 195 -15.89 9.95 7.23
C ALA A 195 -15.37 9.02 6.14
N ASN A 196 -15.46 9.49 4.89
CA ASN A 196 -14.93 8.82 3.70
C ASN A 196 -13.94 9.75 3.00
N TYR A 197 -12.78 9.20 2.68
CA TYR A 197 -11.73 9.90 1.96
C TYR A 197 -11.41 9.17 0.67
N THR A 198 -11.15 9.94 -0.37
CA THR A 198 -10.84 9.41 -1.70
C THR A 198 -9.61 10.13 -2.23
N PHE A 199 -8.53 9.39 -2.46
CA PHE A 199 -7.27 9.97 -2.88
C PHE A 199 -6.54 9.14 -3.94
N PRO A 200 -5.68 9.77 -4.77
CA PRO A 200 -4.93 9.07 -5.80
C PRO A 200 -3.67 8.44 -5.21
N LEU A 201 -3.44 7.17 -5.52
CA LEU A 201 -2.23 6.43 -5.21
C LEU A 201 -1.63 5.89 -6.51
N ASN A 202 -0.33 6.07 -6.70
CA ASN A 202 0.39 5.55 -7.85
C ASN A 202 1.51 4.60 -7.40
N ASP A 203 1.51 3.40 -7.94
CA ASP A 203 2.51 2.36 -7.66
C ASP A 203 3.58 2.22 -8.75
N GLY A 204 3.60 3.17 -9.69
CA GLY A 204 4.47 3.22 -10.85
C GLY A 204 3.87 2.59 -12.11
N GLY A 205 2.92 1.70 -11.99
CA GLY A 205 2.22 1.10 -13.14
C GLY A 205 0.98 1.87 -13.54
N ASN A 206 0.18 2.27 -12.56
CA ASN A 206 -1.08 2.98 -12.74
C ASN A 206 -1.38 3.89 -11.55
N THR A 207 -2.12 4.96 -11.81
CA THR A 207 -2.78 5.72 -10.76
C THR A 207 -4.13 5.10 -10.46
N VAL A 208 -4.38 4.86 -9.19
CA VAL A 208 -5.60 4.25 -8.69
C VAL A 208 -6.24 5.14 -7.64
N THR A 209 -7.55 5.11 -7.56
CA THR A 209 -8.31 5.79 -6.52
C THR A 209 -8.43 4.90 -5.30
N VAL A 210 -7.89 5.33 -4.18
CA VAL A 210 -8.06 4.68 -2.88
C VAL A 210 -9.26 5.31 -2.19
N GLN A 211 -10.11 4.46 -1.61
CA GLN A 211 -11.22 4.86 -0.75
C GLN A 211 -10.90 4.37 0.68
N ALA A 212 -10.93 5.29 1.63
CA ALA A 212 -10.69 5.01 3.05
C ALA A 212 -11.91 5.44 3.85
N HIS A 213 -12.53 4.49 4.54
CA HIS A 213 -13.68 4.71 5.41
C HIS A 213 -13.26 4.65 6.88
N VAL A 214 -13.61 5.64 7.66
CA VAL A 214 -13.38 5.67 9.11
C VAL A 214 -14.50 4.91 9.81
N GLU A 215 -14.23 3.68 10.23
CA GLU A 215 -15.26 2.80 10.79
C GLU A 215 -15.61 3.14 12.24
N GLY A 216 -14.63 3.58 13.05
CA GLY A 216 -14.86 3.96 14.44
C GLY A 216 -13.66 3.78 15.33
N LYS A 217 -13.88 3.96 16.65
CA LYS A 217 -12.85 3.83 17.67
C LYS A 217 -12.95 2.50 18.38
N GLU A 218 -11.81 1.91 18.68
CA GLU A 218 -11.71 0.71 19.52
C GLU A 218 -10.35 0.63 20.20
N GLN A 219 -10.28 -0.14 21.28
CA GLN A 219 -9.03 -0.38 21.96
C GLN A 219 -8.30 -1.55 21.32
N VAL A 220 -7.01 -1.37 21.02
CA VAL A 220 -6.13 -2.41 20.48
C VAL A 220 -4.98 -2.64 21.43
N LYS A 221 -4.72 -3.92 21.72
CA LYS A 221 -3.57 -4.36 22.52
C LYS A 221 -2.52 -4.96 21.59
N THR A 222 -1.29 -4.43 21.67
CA THR A 222 -0.13 -4.92 20.93
C THR A 222 1.03 -5.16 21.90
N PRO A 223 2.14 -5.75 21.49
CA PRO A 223 3.34 -5.84 22.31
C PRO A 223 3.90 -4.47 22.74
N ALA A 224 3.68 -3.41 21.94
CA ALA A 224 4.07 -2.04 22.29
C ALA A 224 3.19 -1.41 23.40
N GLY A 225 2.04 -2.00 23.72
CA GLY A 225 1.11 -1.48 24.72
C GLY A 225 -0.35 -1.58 24.33
N THR A 226 -1.19 -0.88 25.08
CA THR A 226 -2.63 -0.77 24.82
C THR A 226 -2.94 0.63 24.31
N PHE A 227 -3.57 0.73 23.15
CA PHE A 227 -3.84 1.98 22.45
C PHE A 227 -5.35 2.18 22.27
N GLN A 228 -5.81 3.41 22.48
CA GLN A 228 -7.07 3.86 21.88
C GLN A 228 -6.79 4.09 20.40
N THR A 229 -7.59 3.54 19.54
CA THR A 229 -7.33 3.58 18.09
C THR A 229 -8.56 3.97 17.30
N ILE A 230 -8.32 4.46 16.10
CA ILE A 230 -9.31 4.74 15.07
C ILE A 230 -9.10 3.74 13.94
N ARG A 231 -10.10 2.92 13.66
CA ARG A 231 -10.04 1.94 12.58
C ARG A 231 -10.47 2.57 11.26
N VAL A 232 -9.58 2.43 10.28
CA VAL A 232 -9.83 2.84 8.89
C VAL A 232 -9.74 1.62 8.00
N GLY A 233 -10.74 1.42 7.16
CA GLY A 233 -10.85 0.29 6.23
C GLY A 233 -11.30 0.70 4.84
N PRO A 234 -11.46 -0.25 3.91
CA PRO A 234 -11.98 0.02 2.58
C PRO A 234 -13.48 0.30 2.63
N GLU A 235 -13.95 1.25 1.85
CA GLU A 235 -15.38 1.49 1.67
C GLU A 235 -16.00 0.39 0.81
N GLY A 236 -16.93 -0.39 1.39
CA GLY A 236 -17.75 -1.38 0.69
C GLY A 236 -16.96 -2.50 0.00
N ASP A 237 -17.59 -3.09 -1.03
CA ASP A 237 -16.99 -4.16 -1.86
C ASP A 237 -16.33 -3.62 -3.14
N SER A 238 -16.36 -2.31 -3.35
CA SER A 238 -15.81 -1.64 -4.52
C SER A 238 -14.46 -1.00 -4.18
N GLY A 239 -13.48 -1.23 -4.99
CA GLY A 239 -12.16 -0.60 -4.84
C GLY A 239 -11.08 -1.45 -5.48
N ILE A 240 -9.89 -0.90 -5.56
CA ILE A 240 -8.68 -1.50 -6.14
C ILE A 240 -8.39 -2.88 -5.56
N LEU A 241 -8.83 -3.11 -4.33
CA LEU A 241 -8.59 -4.35 -3.58
C LEU A 241 -9.61 -5.45 -3.85
N LYS A 242 -10.61 -5.24 -4.72
CA LYS A 242 -11.66 -6.23 -5.01
C LYS A 242 -11.09 -7.62 -5.36
N ASN A 243 -9.92 -7.65 -5.99
CA ASN A 243 -9.23 -8.90 -6.36
C ASN A 243 -7.92 -9.13 -5.57
N ARG A 244 -7.52 -8.22 -4.64
CA ARG A 244 -6.24 -8.27 -3.92
C ARG A 244 -6.38 -8.36 -2.40
N GLY A 245 -7.61 -8.38 -1.89
CA GLY A 245 -7.90 -8.44 -0.45
C GLY A 245 -8.38 -7.09 0.11
N ARG A 246 -8.65 -7.08 1.41
CA ARG A 246 -9.08 -5.89 2.15
C ARG A 246 -8.07 -5.59 3.22
N ILE A 247 -7.72 -4.30 3.41
CA ILE A 247 -6.76 -3.85 4.40
C ILE A 247 -7.44 -2.90 5.36
N TRP A 248 -7.28 -3.14 6.64
CA TRP A 248 -7.65 -2.24 7.72
C TRP A 248 -6.40 -1.76 8.42
N ILE A 249 -6.39 -0.51 8.83
CA ILE A 249 -5.33 0.10 9.63
C ILE A 249 -5.95 0.71 10.88
N TRP A 250 -5.38 0.42 12.03
CA TRP A 250 -5.71 1.04 13.29
C TRP A 250 -4.66 2.10 13.60
N TYR A 251 -5.09 3.34 13.58
CA TYR A 251 -4.26 4.48 13.93
C TYR A 251 -4.44 4.84 15.41
N SER A 252 -3.38 5.21 16.13
CA SER A 252 -3.50 5.72 17.50
C SER A 252 -4.36 6.98 17.53
N ASP A 253 -5.21 7.11 18.56
CA ASP A 253 -6.11 8.27 18.72
C ASP A 253 -5.37 9.40 19.46
N ASP A 254 -4.33 9.96 18.82
CA ASP A 254 -3.47 11.04 19.31
C ASP A 254 -3.07 12.00 18.19
N ALA A 255 -2.11 12.90 18.46
CA ALA A 255 -1.67 13.88 17.47
C ALA A 255 -0.92 13.27 16.28
N GLN A 256 -0.28 12.10 16.44
CA GLN A 256 0.54 11.46 15.43
C GLN A 256 -0.22 10.45 14.56
N HIS A 257 -1.32 9.87 15.06
CA HIS A 257 -2.03 8.78 14.40
C HIS A 257 -1.07 7.68 13.90
N LEU A 258 -0.25 7.13 14.82
CA LEU A 258 0.67 6.05 14.45
C LEU A 258 -0.11 4.81 13.98
N PRO A 259 0.31 4.12 12.92
CA PRO A 259 -0.30 2.85 12.51
C PRO A 259 0.08 1.76 13.52
N VAL A 260 -0.81 1.46 14.46
CA VAL A 260 -0.59 0.54 15.59
C VAL A 260 -0.80 -0.91 15.19
N GLN A 261 -1.77 -1.14 14.33
CA GLN A 261 -2.09 -2.45 13.79
C GLN A 261 -2.53 -2.32 12.34
N MET A 262 -2.16 -3.31 11.52
CA MET A 262 -2.66 -3.46 10.16
C MET A 262 -3.16 -4.89 9.97
N ARG A 263 -4.29 -5.07 9.28
CA ARG A 263 -4.84 -6.38 8.98
C ARG A 263 -5.20 -6.46 7.52
N ALA A 264 -4.66 -7.46 6.84
CA ALA A 264 -4.97 -7.76 5.45
C ALA A 264 -5.72 -9.08 5.35
N LYS A 265 -6.93 -9.05 4.82
CA LYS A 265 -7.70 -10.28 4.51
C LYS A 265 -7.45 -10.63 3.05
N LEU A 266 -6.78 -11.74 2.84
CA LEU A 266 -6.37 -12.27 1.55
C LEU A 266 -7.16 -13.53 1.21
N PHE A 267 -7.06 -14.00 -0.05
CA PHE A 267 -7.74 -15.23 -0.48
C PHE A 267 -7.22 -16.49 0.25
N TRP A 268 -5.97 -16.48 0.74
CA TRP A 268 -5.33 -17.60 1.46
C TRP A 268 -5.30 -17.41 2.98
N GLY A 269 -5.89 -16.35 3.51
CA GLY A 269 -6.01 -16.13 4.96
C GLY A 269 -5.87 -14.66 5.36
N THR A 270 -5.80 -14.44 6.65
CA THR A 270 -5.61 -13.12 7.25
C THR A 270 -4.19 -12.98 7.76
N LEU A 271 -3.52 -11.90 7.37
CA LEU A 271 -2.27 -11.43 7.95
C LEU A 271 -2.59 -10.25 8.87
N THR A 272 -2.13 -10.31 10.09
CA THR A 272 -2.20 -9.17 11.02
C THR A 272 -0.80 -8.76 11.42
N VAL A 273 -0.57 -7.47 11.47
CA VAL A 273 0.72 -6.89 11.81
C VAL A 273 0.52 -5.94 12.97
N TYR A 274 1.31 -6.12 14.02
CA TYR A 274 1.22 -5.39 15.27
C TYR A 274 2.46 -4.56 15.54
N LEU A 275 2.28 -3.34 16.01
CA LEU A 275 3.37 -2.53 16.53
C LEU A 275 3.95 -3.21 17.80
N THR A 276 5.26 -3.49 17.78
CA THR A 276 5.97 -4.13 18.89
C THR A 276 6.75 -3.14 19.72
N SER A 277 7.26 -2.08 19.11
CA SER A 277 7.93 -0.99 19.81
C SER A 277 8.07 0.24 18.93
N VAL A 278 8.29 1.38 19.58
CA VAL A 278 8.69 2.66 18.96
C VAL A 278 10.01 3.07 19.57
N SER A 279 11.01 3.37 18.75
CA SER A 279 12.30 3.90 19.18
C SER A 279 12.62 5.23 18.47
N LYS A 280 13.48 6.02 19.08
CA LYS A 280 14.02 7.27 18.50
C LYS A 280 15.43 7.05 18.02
#